data_a0cb37e1115abde33bed877f1cb79f25
#
_entry.id   a0cb37e1115abde33bed877f1cb79f25
#
_cell.length_a   1.000
_cell.length_b   1.000
_cell.length_c   1.000
_cell.angle_alpha   90.00
_cell.angle_beta   90.00
_cell.angle_gamma   90.00
#
_symmetry.space_group_name_H-M   'P 1'
#
loop_
_entity.id
_entity.type
_entity.pdbx_description
1 polymer ?
#
loop_
_entity_poly.entity_id
_entity_poly.type
_entity_poly.pdbx_seq_one_letter_code
_entity_poly.pdbx_strand_id
1 'polypeptide(L)'
;MFSYKPLETRLHAIGLNKSNLSTNLGISSRTIAKISKGEKIATNVLKKISDFLGCRIEDLFTEILDNHILQILRDEKNAKIKGGLYHETQVRMTYNSNHIEGSKLSEDDTRLIFETRTILPLGEAVPVDDVIETSNHFRCIDYAIDKALEPLNEDIIKQFHFLLKQGTKDSMLDYFAVGDYKKRANVVGGRETCKPKDVPAAMKNLIDEYSSKKNITIEDIVAFHAEFEYIHPFQDGNGRVGRLIAFKECLRWNIIPFIIEDSKKAFYYRGLTNWRQEKGWLIDTCLDGQDTFKGILRMLDIPETKQ
;
A
#
# COMPACT_ATOMS: atom_id res chain seq x y z
N MET A 1 -13.60 1.72 -15.21
CA MET A 1 -14.33 2.86 -14.56
C MET A 1 -13.45 4.10 -14.62
N PHE A 2 -14.00 5.31 -14.55
CA PHE A 2 -13.21 6.56 -14.58
C PHE A 2 -13.40 7.34 -13.29
N SER A 3 -12.32 7.93 -12.78
CA SER A 3 -12.43 8.94 -11.71
C SER A 3 -12.39 10.32 -12.35
N TYR A 4 -13.41 11.11 -12.13
CA TYR A 4 -13.46 12.51 -12.54
C TYR A 4 -13.08 13.48 -11.40
N LYS A 5 -12.41 13.00 -10.36
CA LYS A 5 -11.84 13.87 -9.31
C LYS A 5 -10.94 14.99 -9.85
N PRO A 6 -10.08 14.75 -10.87
CA PRO A 6 -9.29 15.83 -11.45
C PRO A 6 -10.15 16.94 -12.06
N LEU A 7 -11.26 16.58 -12.73
CA LEU A 7 -12.25 17.54 -13.22
C LEU A 7 -12.89 18.34 -12.07
N GLU A 8 -13.31 17.65 -11.01
CA GLU A 8 -13.93 18.29 -9.84
C GLU A 8 -12.97 19.29 -9.19
N THR A 9 -11.71 18.92 -8.98
CA THR A 9 -10.67 19.81 -8.43
C THR A 9 -10.48 21.06 -9.27
N ARG A 10 -10.43 20.92 -10.61
CA ARG A 10 -10.29 22.07 -11.53
C ARG A 10 -11.51 22.98 -11.52
N LEU A 11 -12.72 22.42 -11.48
CA LEU A 11 -13.95 23.21 -11.36
C LEU A 11 -13.96 23.98 -10.03
N HIS A 12 -13.62 23.35 -8.91
CA HIS A 12 -13.55 24.00 -7.61
C HIS A 12 -12.53 25.14 -7.59
N ALA A 13 -11.40 24.99 -8.27
CA ALA A 13 -10.36 26.02 -8.36
C ALA A 13 -10.85 27.34 -9.02
N ILE A 14 -11.91 27.26 -9.84
CA ILE A 14 -12.55 28.42 -10.48
C ILE A 14 -13.95 28.73 -9.90
N GLY A 15 -14.23 28.20 -8.69
CA GLY A 15 -15.51 28.46 -7.99
C GLY A 15 -16.73 27.75 -8.56
N LEU A 16 -16.54 26.73 -9.38
CA LEU A 16 -17.62 25.97 -10.04
C LEU A 16 -17.72 24.56 -9.48
N ASN A 17 -18.85 23.92 -9.77
CA ASN A 17 -19.10 22.49 -9.48
C ASN A 17 -19.65 21.77 -10.72
N LYS A 18 -19.86 20.45 -10.62
CA LYS A 18 -20.38 19.64 -11.74
C LYS A 18 -21.72 20.11 -12.31
N SER A 19 -22.60 20.65 -11.47
CA SER A 19 -23.93 21.13 -11.92
C SER A 19 -23.79 22.34 -12.86
N ASN A 20 -22.75 23.15 -12.67
CA ASN A 20 -22.48 24.31 -13.54
C ASN A 20 -22.10 23.92 -14.97
N LEU A 21 -21.67 22.67 -15.21
CA LEU A 21 -21.42 22.17 -16.56
C LEU A 21 -22.69 22.13 -17.41
N SER A 22 -23.88 21.97 -16.81
CA SER A 22 -25.14 22.06 -17.52
C SER A 22 -25.42 23.50 -17.97
N THR A 23 -25.26 24.45 -17.06
CA THR A 23 -25.53 25.87 -17.32
C THR A 23 -24.52 26.47 -18.29
N ASN A 24 -23.25 26.19 -18.14
CA ASN A 24 -22.17 26.83 -18.89
C ASN A 24 -21.90 26.18 -20.25
N LEU A 25 -22.11 24.86 -20.38
CA LEU A 25 -21.75 24.08 -21.56
C LEU A 25 -22.93 23.33 -22.20
N GLY A 26 -24.13 23.41 -21.63
CA GLY A 26 -25.29 22.67 -22.11
C GLY A 26 -25.18 21.15 -21.99
N ILE A 27 -24.38 20.68 -21.02
CA ILE A 27 -24.20 19.24 -20.79
C ILE A 27 -25.44 18.68 -20.08
N SER A 28 -26.00 17.60 -20.62
CA SER A 28 -27.22 17.01 -20.06
C SER A 28 -27.05 16.46 -18.66
N SER A 29 -28.12 16.54 -17.85
CA SER A 29 -28.13 15.95 -16.49
C SER A 29 -27.76 14.46 -16.47
N ARG A 30 -28.13 13.73 -17.54
CA ARG A 30 -27.75 12.31 -17.71
C ARG A 30 -26.23 12.15 -17.84
N THR A 31 -25.57 13.05 -18.56
CA THR A 31 -24.10 13.03 -18.70
C THR A 31 -23.40 13.42 -17.38
N ILE A 32 -23.96 14.39 -16.65
CA ILE A 32 -23.45 14.76 -15.32
C ILE A 32 -23.58 13.59 -14.33
N ALA A 33 -24.70 12.86 -14.39
CA ALA A 33 -24.89 11.65 -13.59
C ALA A 33 -23.85 10.56 -13.94
N LYS A 34 -23.52 10.39 -15.23
CA LYS A 34 -22.43 9.47 -15.67
C LYS A 34 -21.07 9.89 -15.12
N ILE A 35 -20.74 11.17 -15.16
CA ILE A 35 -19.52 11.71 -14.56
C ILE A 35 -19.47 11.36 -13.06
N SER A 36 -20.57 11.58 -12.34
CA SER A 36 -20.65 11.29 -10.90
C SER A 36 -20.54 9.80 -10.57
N LYS A 37 -20.96 8.92 -11.50
CA LYS A 37 -20.83 7.47 -11.37
C LYS A 37 -19.51 6.91 -11.91
N GLY A 38 -18.62 7.74 -12.44
CA GLY A 38 -17.37 7.29 -13.05
C GLY A 38 -17.58 6.50 -14.36
N GLU A 39 -18.70 6.71 -15.05
CA GLU A 39 -18.97 6.07 -16.34
C GLU A 39 -18.27 6.81 -17.49
N LYS A 40 -17.97 6.08 -18.56
CA LYS A 40 -17.41 6.67 -19.78
C LYS A 40 -18.43 7.64 -20.40
N ILE A 41 -17.96 8.84 -20.73
CA ILE A 41 -18.73 9.85 -21.47
C ILE A 41 -18.13 10.06 -22.87
N ALA A 42 -18.90 10.65 -23.76
CA ALA A 42 -18.50 10.86 -25.16
C ALA A 42 -17.30 11.82 -25.24
N THR A 43 -16.35 11.52 -26.13
CA THR A 43 -15.13 12.32 -26.33
C THR A 43 -15.40 13.78 -26.70
N ASN A 44 -16.46 14.05 -27.46
CA ASN A 44 -16.86 15.42 -27.80
C ASN A 44 -17.32 16.23 -26.56
N VAL A 45 -17.90 15.58 -25.56
CA VAL A 45 -18.22 16.21 -24.26
C VAL A 45 -16.97 16.49 -23.46
N LEU A 46 -16.04 15.52 -23.39
CA LEU A 46 -14.73 15.73 -22.76
C LEU A 46 -13.98 16.90 -23.41
N LYS A 47 -14.01 16.98 -24.75
CA LYS A 47 -13.39 18.08 -25.49
C LYS A 47 -13.99 19.44 -25.09
N LYS A 48 -15.33 19.56 -25.03
CA LYS A 48 -15.99 20.80 -24.57
C LYS A 48 -15.56 21.22 -23.18
N ILE A 49 -15.45 20.25 -22.27
CA ILE A 49 -15.04 20.52 -20.89
C ILE A 49 -13.54 20.93 -20.83
N SER A 50 -12.67 20.25 -21.58
CA SER A 50 -11.24 20.54 -21.62
C SER A 50 -10.98 21.94 -22.21
N ASP A 51 -11.68 22.30 -23.29
CA ASP A 51 -11.57 23.63 -23.90
C ASP A 51 -12.06 24.74 -22.93
N PHE A 52 -13.15 24.49 -22.21
CA PHE A 52 -13.67 25.42 -21.21
C PHE A 52 -12.71 25.64 -20.03
N LEU A 53 -12.01 24.58 -19.59
CA LEU A 53 -11.07 24.61 -18.46
C LEU A 53 -9.64 24.94 -18.89
N GLY A 54 -9.35 25.08 -20.20
CA GLY A 54 -8.01 25.36 -20.70
C GLY A 54 -7.00 24.24 -20.40
N CYS A 55 -7.43 22.97 -20.40
CA CYS A 55 -6.58 21.82 -20.07
C CYS A 55 -6.71 20.71 -21.14
N ARG A 56 -5.87 19.67 -21.04
CA ARG A 56 -5.99 18.50 -21.94
C ARG A 56 -7.11 17.58 -21.48
N ILE A 57 -7.65 16.77 -22.39
CA ILE A 57 -8.70 15.79 -22.08
C ILE A 57 -8.23 14.80 -21.00
N GLU A 58 -6.98 14.35 -21.10
CA GLU A 58 -6.36 13.40 -20.17
C GLU A 58 -6.28 13.96 -18.73
N ASP A 59 -6.30 15.28 -18.59
CA ASP A 59 -6.24 15.96 -17.31
C ASP A 59 -7.61 16.04 -16.60
N LEU A 60 -8.69 15.58 -17.23
CA LEU A 60 -10.06 15.62 -16.69
C LEU A 60 -10.43 14.38 -15.88
N PHE A 61 -9.77 13.25 -16.14
CA PHE A 61 -10.10 11.99 -15.51
C PHE A 61 -8.87 11.10 -15.34
N THR A 62 -8.98 10.16 -14.44
CA THR A 62 -8.06 9.01 -14.33
C THR A 62 -8.85 7.74 -14.63
N GLU A 63 -8.31 6.84 -15.44
CA GLU A 63 -8.88 5.52 -15.59
C GLU A 63 -8.65 4.73 -14.29
N ILE A 64 -9.75 4.36 -13.64
CA ILE A 64 -9.69 3.44 -12.51
C ILE A 64 -9.72 2.06 -13.13
N LEU A 65 -8.63 1.33 -13.05
CA LEU A 65 -8.61 -0.10 -13.31
C LEU A 65 -9.74 -0.75 -12.51
N ASP A 66 -10.48 -1.66 -13.11
CA ASP A 66 -11.55 -2.40 -12.43
C ASP A 66 -10.88 -3.36 -11.41
N ASN A 67 -10.58 -2.82 -10.25
CA ASN A 67 -9.85 -3.50 -9.19
C ASN A 67 -10.86 -4.07 -8.18
N HIS A 68 -11.40 -5.24 -8.51
CA HIS A 68 -12.41 -5.86 -7.68
C HIS A 68 -11.87 -6.31 -6.32
N ILE A 69 -10.60 -6.73 -6.23
CA ILE A 69 -9.95 -7.09 -4.95
C ILE A 69 -9.95 -5.88 -4.01
N LEU A 70 -9.51 -4.70 -4.50
CA LEU A 70 -9.56 -3.49 -3.70
C LEU A 70 -10.99 -3.11 -3.31
N GLN A 71 -11.95 -3.31 -4.22
CA GLN A 71 -13.36 -3.02 -3.93
C GLN A 71 -13.89 -3.93 -2.82
N ILE A 72 -13.63 -5.23 -2.89
CA ILE A 72 -14.02 -6.19 -1.84
C ILE A 72 -13.39 -5.80 -0.50
N LEU A 73 -12.07 -5.54 -0.49
CA LEU A 73 -11.36 -5.11 0.73
C LEU A 73 -11.99 -3.86 1.36
N ARG A 74 -12.40 -2.88 0.55
CA ARG A 74 -13.05 -1.65 1.03
C ARG A 74 -14.45 -1.89 1.55
N ASP A 75 -15.25 -2.67 0.83
CA ASP A 75 -16.63 -2.96 1.20
C ASP A 75 -16.67 -3.77 2.50
N GLU A 76 -15.84 -4.81 2.63
CA GLU A 76 -15.75 -5.63 3.83
C GLU A 76 -15.19 -4.85 5.03
N LYS A 77 -14.17 -4.02 4.83
CA LYS A 77 -13.64 -3.10 5.85
C LYS A 77 -14.74 -2.18 6.39
N ASN A 78 -15.48 -1.53 5.49
CA ASN A 78 -16.55 -0.60 5.87
C ASN A 78 -17.73 -1.30 6.56
N ALA A 79 -18.08 -2.49 6.09
CA ALA A 79 -19.15 -3.31 6.66
C ALA A 79 -18.71 -4.11 7.90
N LYS A 80 -17.40 -4.12 8.24
CA LYS A 80 -16.80 -4.89 9.33
C LYS A 80 -17.11 -6.39 9.23
N ILE A 81 -17.01 -6.93 8.02
CA ILE A 81 -17.27 -8.35 7.75
C ILE A 81 -16.21 -9.21 8.41
N LYS A 82 -16.64 -10.26 9.11
CA LYS A 82 -15.77 -11.28 9.71
C LYS A 82 -15.59 -12.45 8.75
N GLY A 83 -14.40 -13.01 8.71
CA GLY A 83 -14.09 -14.20 7.90
C GLY A 83 -14.04 -13.94 6.37
N GLY A 84 -14.09 -12.68 5.92
CA GLY A 84 -13.92 -12.31 4.52
C GLY A 84 -12.47 -12.01 4.15
N LEU A 85 -12.27 -11.53 2.92
CA LEU A 85 -10.95 -11.23 2.35
C LEU A 85 -10.19 -10.18 3.19
N TYR A 86 -10.89 -9.13 3.62
CA TYR A 86 -10.30 -8.10 4.48
C TYR A 86 -9.80 -8.71 5.80
N HIS A 87 -10.63 -9.52 6.45
CA HIS A 87 -10.28 -10.18 7.71
C HIS A 87 -9.06 -11.09 7.58
N GLU A 88 -9.06 -11.98 6.58
CA GLU A 88 -7.93 -12.89 6.34
C GLU A 88 -6.66 -12.14 5.94
N THR A 89 -6.78 -11.08 5.14
CA THR A 89 -5.64 -10.20 4.78
C THR A 89 -5.05 -9.54 6.04
N GLN A 90 -5.90 -9.00 6.92
CA GLN A 90 -5.47 -8.38 8.17
C GLN A 90 -4.67 -9.35 9.03
N VAL A 91 -5.20 -10.54 9.27
CA VAL A 91 -4.57 -11.53 10.15
C VAL A 91 -3.27 -12.08 9.55
N ARG A 92 -3.35 -12.64 8.35
CA ARG A 92 -2.22 -13.37 7.75
C ARG A 92 -1.07 -12.45 7.35
N MET A 93 -1.38 -11.29 6.79
CA MET A 93 -0.35 -10.33 6.41
C MET A 93 0.35 -9.76 7.66
N THR A 94 -0.41 -9.44 8.70
CA THR A 94 0.15 -8.92 9.96
C THR A 94 1.01 -9.96 10.67
N TYR A 95 0.48 -11.18 10.83
CA TYR A 95 1.24 -12.28 11.44
C TYR A 95 2.57 -12.49 10.72
N ASN A 96 2.53 -12.80 9.43
CA ASN A 96 3.75 -13.14 8.69
C ASN A 96 4.73 -11.97 8.66
N SER A 97 4.25 -10.74 8.41
CA SER A 97 5.11 -9.57 8.33
C SER A 97 5.83 -9.26 9.65
N ASN A 98 5.15 -9.41 10.80
CA ASN A 98 5.77 -9.20 12.11
C ASN A 98 6.66 -10.39 12.53
N HIS A 99 6.25 -11.61 12.21
CA HIS A 99 7.02 -12.82 12.57
C HIS A 99 8.35 -12.91 11.82
N ILE A 100 8.39 -12.47 10.55
CA ILE A 100 9.63 -12.27 9.79
C ILE A 100 10.60 -11.36 10.53
N GLU A 101 10.11 -10.33 11.21
CA GLU A 101 10.93 -9.38 12.00
C GLU A 101 11.19 -9.85 13.44
N GLY A 102 10.69 -11.03 13.81
CA GLY A 102 11.02 -11.66 15.09
C GLY A 102 9.97 -11.53 16.19
N SER A 103 8.75 -11.07 15.85
CA SER A 103 7.62 -11.10 16.80
C SER A 103 7.37 -12.51 17.33
N LYS A 104 7.00 -12.61 18.59
CA LYS A 104 6.68 -13.87 19.29
C LYS A 104 5.21 -14.26 19.24
N LEU A 105 4.35 -13.38 18.71
CA LEU A 105 2.93 -13.65 18.58
C LEU A 105 2.68 -14.71 17.51
N SER A 106 1.84 -15.70 17.82
CA SER A 106 1.35 -16.68 16.85
C SER A 106 0.29 -16.06 15.90
N GLU A 107 -0.11 -16.81 14.87
CA GLU A 107 -1.23 -16.39 14.02
C GLU A 107 -2.55 -16.32 14.81
N ASP A 108 -2.77 -17.27 15.74
CA ASP A 108 -3.95 -17.28 16.61
C ASP A 108 -3.97 -16.08 17.54
N ASP A 109 -2.82 -15.68 18.12
CA ASP A 109 -2.73 -14.46 18.93
C ASP A 109 -3.01 -13.23 18.09
N THR A 110 -2.45 -13.16 16.88
CA THR A 110 -2.68 -12.07 15.93
C THR A 110 -4.16 -11.96 15.57
N ARG A 111 -4.81 -13.09 15.30
CA ARG A 111 -6.27 -13.19 15.04
C ARG A 111 -7.07 -12.71 16.24
N LEU A 112 -6.73 -13.17 17.44
CA LEU A 112 -7.42 -12.80 18.67
C LEU A 112 -7.31 -11.29 18.93
N ILE A 113 -6.11 -10.70 18.75
CA ILE A 113 -5.91 -9.25 18.90
C ILE A 113 -6.76 -8.49 17.88
N PHE A 114 -6.83 -8.95 16.63
CA PHE A 114 -7.63 -8.32 15.59
C PHE A 114 -9.13 -8.37 15.91
N GLU A 115 -9.63 -9.53 16.28
CA GLU A 115 -11.07 -9.77 16.46
C GLU A 115 -11.62 -9.18 17.76
N THR A 116 -10.84 -9.25 18.85
CA THR A 116 -11.34 -9.01 20.22
C THR A 116 -10.56 -7.96 20.99
N ARG A 117 -9.38 -7.55 20.49
CA ARG A 117 -8.41 -6.70 21.20
C ARG A 117 -7.95 -7.28 22.53
N THR A 118 -7.91 -8.59 22.61
CA THR A 118 -7.39 -9.33 23.78
C THR A 118 -6.21 -10.18 23.40
N ILE A 119 -5.46 -10.61 24.40
CA ILE A 119 -4.40 -11.59 24.27
C ILE A 119 -4.61 -12.65 25.34
N LEU A 120 -4.42 -13.91 25.00
CA LEU A 120 -4.46 -14.99 26.00
C LEU A 120 -3.13 -14.99 26.78
N PRO A 121 -3.17 -15.28 28.11
CA PRO A 121 -1.96 -15.50 28.86
C PRO A 121 -1.28 -16.79 28.37
N LEU A 122 -0.31 -16.64 27.49
CA LEU A 122 0.56 -17.72 27.05
C LEU A 122 1.65 -17.93 28.12
N GLY A 123 2.07 -19.18 28.34
CA GLY A 123 3.07 -19.52 29.38
C GLY A 123 4.42 -18.85 29.21
N GLU A 124 4.68 -18.15 28.10
CA GLU A 124 5.89 -17.39 27.82
C GLU A 124 5.61 -15.88 27.78
N ALA A 125 6.60 -15.08 28.16
CA ALA A 125 6.51 -13.63 28.12
C ALA A 125 6.52 -13.14 26.65
N VAL A 126 5.49 -12.38 26.28
CA VAL A 126 5.41 -11.68 25.00
C VAL A 126 5.83 -10.23 25.19
N PRO A 127 6.76 -9.69 24.40
CA PRO A 127 7.11 -8.28 24.44
C PRO A 127 5.88 -7.40 24.19
N VAL A 128 5.69 -6.36 25.01
CA VAL A 128 4.58 -5.41 24.84
C VAL A 128 4.62 -4.75 23.47
N ASP A 129 5.81 -4.46 22.96
CA ASP A 129 5.98 -3.88 21.63
C ASP A 129 5.45 -4.79 20.50
N ASP A 130 5.53 -6.12 20.65
CA ASP A 130 4.95 -7.05 19.66
C ASP A 130 3.44 -6.86 19.54
N VAL A 131 2.75 -6.65 20.68
CA VAL A 131 1.30 -6.38 20.71
C VAL A 131 0.96 -5.02 20.12
N ILE A 132 1.76 -3.99 20.46
CA ILE A 132 1.60 -2.64 19.95
C ILE A 132 1.81 -2.62 18.43
N GLU A 133 2.92 -3.18 17.95
CA GLU A 133 3.25 -3.21 16.53
C GLU A 133 2.27 -4.06 15.71
N THR A 134 1.74 -5.15 16.28
CA THR A 134 0.68 -5.94 15.67
C THR A 134 -0.60 -5.11 15.51
N SER A 135 -1.03 -4.43 16.56
CA SER A 135 -2.20 -3.54 16.50
C SER A 135 -1.99 -2.37 15.53
N ASN A 136 -0.79 -1.83 15.47
CA ASN A 136 -0.40 -0.77 14.55
C ASN A 136 -0.34 -1.26 13.09
N HIS A 137 0.10 -2.50 12.86
CA HIS A 137 0.16 -3.08 11.52
C HIS A 137 -1.23 -3.23 10.89
N PHE A 138 -2.25 -3.58 11.67
CA PHE A 138 -3.64 -3.56 11.19
C PHE A 138 -4.04 -2.16 10.68
N ARG A 139 -3.67 -1.11 11.41
CA ARG A 139 -3.93 0.28 10.99
C ARG A 139 -3.14 0.66 9.72
N CYS A 140 -1.95 0.11 9.54
CA CYS A 140 -1.17 0.29 8.32
C CYS A 140 -1.86 -0.38 7.11
N ILE A 141 -2.42 -1.59 7.27
CA ILE A 141 -3.19 -2.25 6.21
C ILE A 141 -4.43 -1.43 5.86
N ASP A 142 -5.15 -0.92 6.86
CA ASP A 142 -6.28 -0.01 6.64
C ASP A 142 -5.86 1.23 5.83
N TYR A 143 -4.75 1.84 6.22
CA TYR A 143 -4.19 2.99 5.52
C TYR A 143 -3.79 2.64 4.07
N ALA A 144 -3.20 1.47 3.84
CA ALA A 144 -2.85 0.98 2.50
C ALA A 144 -4.09 0.85 1.60
N ILE A 145 -5.19 0.28 2.13
CA ILE A 145 -6.47 0.13 1.41
C ILE A 145 -7.09 1.49 1.09
N ASP A 146 -7.09 2.43 2.06
CA ASP A 146 -7.64 3.77 1.89
C ASP A 146 -6.85 4.57 0.85
N LYS A 147 -5.53 4.48 0.92
CA LYS A 147 -4.60 5.21 0.04
C LYS A 147 -4.19 4.44 -1.22
N ALA A 148 -4.79 3.27 -1.48
CA ALA A 148 -4.37 2.39 -2.56
C ALA A 148 -4.22 3.10 -3.91
N LEU A 149 -5.18 3.94 -4.30
CA LEU A 149 -5.18 4.63 -5.59
C LEU A 149 -4.35 5.92 -5.65
N GLU A 150 -3.85 6.41 -4.50
CA GLU A 150 -3.01 7.60 -4.47
C GLU A 150 -1.59 7.25 -4.98
N PRO A 151 -0.95 8.14 -5.77
CA PRO A 151 0.46 7.97 -6.15
C PRO A 151 1.34 7.82 -4.92
N LEU A 152 2.28 6.87 -5.00
CA LEU A 152 3.28 6.71 -3.95
C LEU A 152 4.14 7.97 -3.85
N ASN A 153 4.31 8.45 -2.64
CA ASN A 153 5.11 9.63 -2.32
C ASN A 153 5.75 9.46 -0.94
N GLU A 154 6.63 10.39 -0.59
CA GLU A 154 7.38 10.38 0.66
C GLU A 154 6.46 10.45 1.89
N ASP A 155 5.38 11.24 1.83
CA ASP A 155 4.45 11.39 2.96
C ASP A 155 3.71 10.08 3.27
N ILE A 156 3.28 9.34 2.24
CA ILE A 156 2.66 8.02 2.40
C ILE A 156 3.64 7.05 3.05
N ILE A 157 4.90 7.04 2.60
CA ILE A 157 5.95 6.16 3.15
C ILE A 157 6.23 6.49 4.62
N LYS A 158 6.40 7.75 4.95
CA LYS A 158 6.62 8.23 6.32
C LYS A 158 5.41 7.97 7.21
N GLN A 159 4.19 8.08 6.67
CA GLN A 159 2.98 7.79 7.42
C GLN A 159 2.84 6.30 7.76
N PHE A 160 3.26 5.38 6.89
CA PHE A 160 3.34 3.95 7.24
C PHE A 160 4.27 3.73 8.44
N HIS A 161 5.46 4.32 8.43
CA HIS A 161 6.39 4.20 9.54
C HIS A 161 5.84 4.82 10.83
N PHE A 162 5.20 6.00 10.73
CA PHE A 162 4.55 6.63 11.87
C PHE A 162 3.48 5.73 12.49
N LEU A 163 2.56 5.22 11.66
CA LEU A 163 1.51 4.33 12.13
C LEU A 163 2.06 3.06 12.78
N LEU A 164 3.11 2.47 12.19
CA LEU A 164 3.69 1.22 12.66
C LEU A 164 4.40 1.37 14.02
N LYS A 165 5.19 2.43 14.18
CA LYS A 165 6.12 2.55 15.33
C LYS A 165 5.61 3.43 16.46
N GLN A 166 4.47 4.12 16.31
CA GLN A 166 3.94 4.95 17.39
C GLN A 166 3.58 4.12 18.62
N GLY A 167 3.94 4.63 19.80
CA GLY A 167 3.64 4.00 21.10
C GLY A 167 4.55 2.84 21.48
N THR A 168 5.53 2.45 20.67
CA THR A 168 6.57 1.49 21.05
C THR A 168 7.60 2.13 21.99
N LYS A 169 8.36 1.31 22.72
CA LYS A 169 9.46 1.81 23.57
C LYS A 169 10.46 2.65 22.77
N ASP A 170 10.76 2.23 21.53
CA ASP A 170 11.72 2.92 20.67
C ASP A 170 11.23 4.31 20.29
N SER A 171 9.88 4.51 20.17
CA SER A 171 9.30 5.80 19.88
C SER A 171 9.55 6.88 20.94
N MET A 172 9.98 6.47 22.14
CA MET A 172 10.31 7.36 23.24
C MET A 172 11.80 7.82 23.23
N LEU A 173 12.60 7.29 22.29
CA LEU A 173 14.01 7.61 22.17
C LEU A 173 14.22 8.84 21.29
N ASP A 174 14.95 9.86 21.77
CA ASP A 174 15.17 11.14 21.07
C ASP A 174 15.75 10.99 19.66
N TYR A 175 16.52 9.93 19.43
CA TYR A 175 17.11 9.68 18.13
C TYR A 175 16.24 8.84 17.20
N PHE A 176 15.15 8.26 17.72
CA PHE A 176 14.25 7.42 16.94
C PHE A 176 13.15 8.28 16.32
N ALA A 177 13.37 8.68 15.06
CA ALA A 177 12.45 9.58 14.36
C ALA A 177 11.23 8.81 13.83
N VAL A 178 10.19 8.65 14.67
CA VAL A 178 8.93 8.01 14.26
C VAL A 178 8.26 8.84 13.16
N GLY A 179 8.03 8.24 12.01
CA GLY A 179 7.44 8.93 10.85
C GLY A 179 8.44 9.82 10.09
N ASP A 180 9.73 9.68 10.37
CA ASP A 180 10.76 10.38 9.61
C ASP A 180 12.02 9.51 9.42
N TYR A 181 12.90 9.93 8.53
CA TYR A 181 14.10 9.18 8.19
C TYR A 181 15.08 9.09 9.37
N LYS A 182 15.86 8.01 9.36
CA LYS A 182 16.84 7.71 10.41
C LYS A 182 17.84 8.83 10.62
N LYS A 183 18.20 9.05 11.90
CA LYS A 183 19.22 10.01 12.31
C LYS A 183 20.58 9.36 12.57
N ARG A 184 20.62 8.03 12.76
CA ARG A 184 21.83 7.26 13.00
C ARG A 184 22.05 6.22 11.91
N ALA A 185 23.31 5.97 11.58
CA ALA A 185 23.67 4.90 10.66
C ALA A 185 23.26 3.53 11.25
N ASN A 186 22.83 2.63 10.39
CA ASN A 186 22.52 1.25 10.76
C ASN A 186 23.17 0.26 9.78
N VAL A 187 23.25 -0.98 10.21
CA VAL A 187 23.86 -2.10 9.47
C VAL A 187 22.82 -3.21 9.40
N VAL A 188 22.65 -3.81 8.24
CA VAL A 188 21.73 -4.92 8.00
C VAL A 188 22.50 -6.08 7.35
N GLY A 189 22.47 -7.25 7.98
CA GLY A 189 23.18 -8.43 7.47
C GLY A 189 24.69 -8.20 7.23
N GLY A 190 25.33 -7.37 8.07
CA GLY A 190 26.74 -7.02 7.92
C GLY A 190 27.03 -5.94 6.86
N ARG A 191 26.03 -5.44 6.14
CA ARG A 191 26.17 -4.37 5.13
C ARG A 191 25.76 -3.01 5.72
N GLU A 192 26.60 -1.99 5.52
CA GLU A 192 26.20 -0.61 5.78
C GLU A 192 25.07 -0.19 4.84
N THR A 193 24.05 0.45 5.40
CA THR A 193 22.92 1.00 4.64
C THR A 193 23.20 2.44 4.20
N CYS A 194 22.28 3.09 3.49
CA CYS A 194 22.44 4.47 3.10
C CYS A 194 22.71 5.37 4.34
N LYS A 195 23.67 6.27 4.26
CA LYS A 195 24.00 7.18 5.36
C LYS A 195 22.83 8.13 5.62
N PRO A 196 22.52 8.48 6.89
CA PRO A 196 21.37 9.33 7.24
C PRO A 196 21.24 10.60 6.38
N LYS A 197 22.35 11.31 6.15
CA LYS A 197 22.37 12.56 5.35
C LYS A 197 21.99 12.34 3.88
N ASP A 198 22.18 11.14 3.35
CA ASP A 198 21.98 10.82 1.94
C ASP A 198 20.60 10.17 1.70
N VAL A 199 19.89 9.74 2.78
CA VAL A 199 18.59 9.08 2.68
C VAL A 199 17.53 9.93 1.95
N PRO A 200 17.35 11.24 2.23
CA PRO A 200 16.33 12.02 1.55
C PRO A 200 16.50 12.05 0.02
N ALA A 201 17.74 12.22 -0.44
CA ALA A 201 18.04 12.23 -1.87
C ALA A 201 17.86 10.84 -2.51
N ALA A 202 18.29 9.78 -1.82
CA ALA A 202 18.12 8.40 -2.28
C ALA A 202 16.65 8.01 -2.40
N MET A 203 15.82 8.35 -1.40
CA MET A 203 14.38 8.08 -1.42
C MET A 203 13.67 8.88 -2.50
N LYS A 204 14.01 10.17 -2.66
CA LYS A 204 13.45 10.98 -3.74
C LYS A 204 13.73 10.36 -5.10
N ASN A 205 14.98 9.98 -5.37
CA ASN A 205 15.36 9.36 -6.64
C ASN A 205 14.61 8.04 -6.87
N LEU A 206 14.49 7.19 -5.86
CA LEU A 206 13.74 5.93 -5.94
C LEU A 206 12.26 6.16 -6.29
N ILE A 207 11.62 7.13 -5.64
CA ILE A 207 10.21 7.47 -5.88
C ILE A 207 10.04 8.08 -7.27
N ASP A 208 10.92 8.99 -7.70
CA ASP A 208 10.87 9.64 -9.01
C ASP A 208 11.05 8.61 -10.14
N GLU A 209 12.02 7.69 -10.01
CA GLU A 209 12.24 6.60 -10.97
C GLU A 209 11.02 5.70 -11.08
N TYR A 210 10.48 5.24 -9.95
CA TYR A 210 9.28 4.42 -9.92
C TYR A 210 8.07 5.13 -10.55
N SER A 211 7.85 6.39 -10.20
CA SER A 211 6.72 7.19 -10.68
C SER A 211 6.81 7.57 -12.16
N SER A 212 8.02 7.54 -12.75
CA SER A 212 8.22 7.81 -14.18
C SER A 212 7.68 6.70 -15.09
N LYS A 213 7.46 5.50 -14.55
CA LYS A 213 6.96 4.35 -15.30
C LYS A 213 5.46 4.48 -15.59
N LYS A 214 5.07 4.24 -16.85
CA LYS A 214 3.65 4.33 -17.27
C LYS A 214 2.83 3.11 -16.88
N ASN A 215 3.44 1.93 -16.90
CA ASN A 215 2.83 0.67 -16.51
C ASN A 215 3.76 0.03 -15.49
N ILE A 216 3.20 -0.36 -14.35
CA ILE A 216 3.93 -1.03 -13.28
C ILE A 216 3.57 -2.51 -13.31
N THR A 217 4.60 -3.34 -13.24
CA THR A 217 4.49 -4.79 -13.12
C THR A 217 4.83 -5.25 -11.69
N ILE A 218 4.62 -6.53 -11.41
CA ILE A 218 5.03 -7.10 -10.11
C ILE A 218 6.55 -6.98 -9.90
N GLU A 219 7.33 -7.16 -10.95
CA GLU A 219 8.80 -7.03 -10.91
C GLU A 219 9.21 -5.60 -10.57
N ASP A 220 8.48 -4.58 -11.04
CA ASP A 220 8.73 -3.18 -10.69
C ASP A 220 8.48 -2.91 -9.22
N ILE A 221 7.39 -3.50 -8.66
CA ILE A 221 7.06 -3.39 -7.24
C ILE A 221 8.12 -4.08 -6.38
N VAL A 222 8.54 -5.28 -6.79
CA VAL A 222 9.60 -6.03 -6.10
C VAL A 222 10.93 -5.28 -6.19
N ALA A 223 11.25 -4.68 -7.35
CA ALA A 223 12.45 -3.87 -7.51
C ALA A 223 12.42 -2.63 -6.59
N PHE A 224 11.29 -1.92 -6.52
CA PHE A 224 11.13 -0.82 -5.57
C PHE A 224 11.35 -1.27 -4.13
N HIS A 225 10.73 -2.40 -3.74
CA HIS A 225 10.89 -2.97 -2.41
C HIS A 225 12.35 -3.30 -2.09
N ALA A 226 13.06 -3.95 -3.00
CA ALA A 226 14.47 -4.29 -2.82
C ALA A 226 15.35 -3.05 -2.66
N GLU A 227 15.17 -2.02 -3.49
CA GLU A 227 15.93 -0.77 -3.40
C GLU A 227 15.60 0.00 -2.12
N PHE A 228 14.32 0.00 -1.69
CA PHE A 228 13.91 0.54 -0.39
C PHE A 228 14.64 -0.15 0.77
N GLU A 229 14.74 -1.49 0.75
CA GLU A 229 15.50 -2.28 1.73
C GLU A 229 17.01 -2.01 1.67
N TYR A 230 17.55 -1.68 0.49
CA TYR A 230 18.94 -1.27 0.35
C TYR A 230 19.22 0.10 0.96
N ILE A 231 18.34 1.07 0.74
CA ILE A 231 18.42 2.41 1.34
C ILE A 231 18.24 2.31 2.85
N HIS A 232 17.28 1.50 3.29
CA HIS A 232 16.93 1.30 4.70
C HIS A 232 16.67 2.62 5.40
N PRO A 233 15.61 3.38 4.98
CA PRO A 233 15.49 4.80 5.30
C PRO A 233 15.16 5.08 6.76
N PHE A 234 14.59 4.13 7.49
CA PHE A 234 14.18 4.32 8.88
C PHE A 234 15.16 3.66 9.86
N GLN A 235 15.07 4.04 11.12
CA GLN A 235 15.93 3.47 12.17
C GLN A 235 15.60 1.99 12.43
N ASP A 236 14.32 1.62 12.34
CA ASP A 236 13.76 0.27 12.42
C ASP A 236 12.45 0.19 11.62
N GLY A 237 11.87 -1.01 11.42
CA GLY A 237 10.57 -1.22 10.77
C GLY A 237 10.60 -1.15 9.24
N ASN A 238 11.78 -1.08 8.61
CA ASN A 238 11.89 -0.97 7.15
C ASN A 238 11.24 -2.15 6.43
N GLY A 239 11.51 -3.39 6.82
CA GLY A 239 10.95 -4.58 6.19
C GLY A 239 9.42 -4.56 6.18
N ARG A 240 8.80 -4.24 7.31
CA ARG A 240 7.33 -4.12 7.42
C ARG A 240 6.77 -3.00 6.57
N VAL A 241 7.38 -1.81 6.62
CA VAL A 241 6.98 -0.67 5.77
C VAL A 241 7.14 -1.02 4.28
N GLY A 242 8.25 -1.63 3.89
CA GLY A 242 8.49 -2.05 2.50
C GLY A 242 7.43 -3.03 1.99
N ARG A 243 7.04 -4.02 2.79
CA ARG A 243 5.96 -4.97 2.44
C ARG A 243 4.59 -4.30 2.39
N LEU A 244 4.31 -3.33 3.27
CA LEU A 244 3.07 -2.53 3.24
C LEU A 244 2.99 -1.62 2.00
N ILE A 245 4.10 -1.02 1.58
CA ILE A 245 4.20 -0.26 0.33
C ILE A 245 3.92 -1.18 -0.86
N ALA A 246 4.54 -2.36 -0.90
CA ALA A 246 4.32 -3.33 -1.96
C ALA A 246 2.84 -3.78 -2.04
N PHE A 247 2.21 -4.07 -0.90
CA PHE A 247 0.78 -4.36 -0.81
C PHE A 247 -0.07 -3.22 -1.39
N LYS A 248 0.17 -2.00 -0.96
CA LYS A 248 -0.53 -0.80 -1.46
C LYS A 248 -0.36 -0.62 -2.97
N GLU A 249 0.85 -0.80 -3.50
CA GLU A 249 1.11 -0.65 -4.93
C GLU A 249 0.53 -1.79 -5.76
N CYS A 250 0.52 -3.03 -5.25
CA CYS A 250 -0.24 -4.13 -5.88
C CYS A 250 -1.72 -3.77 -6.03
N LEU A 251 -2.35 -3.26 -4.96
CA LEU A 251 -3.73 -2.79 -5.03
C LEU A 251 -3.91 -1.63 -6.02
N ARG A 252 -2.96 -0.71 -6.08
CA ARG A 252 -3.03 0.44 -7.01
C ARG A 252 -3.07 -0.01 -8.47
N TRP A 253 -2.24 -0.98 -8.83
CA TRP A 253 -2.03 -1.40 -10.19
C TRP A 253 -2.84 -2.63 -10.60
N ASN A 254 -3.80 -3.02 -9.75
CA ASN A 254 -4.64 -4.20 -9.95
C ASN A 254 -3.81 -5.49 -10.15
N ILE A 255 -2.74 -5.58 -9.40
CA ILE A 255 -1.87 -6.76 -9.31
C ILE A 255 -2.28 -7.51 -8.04
N ILE A 256 -2.38 -8.83 -8.11
CA ILE A 256 -2.66 -9.65 -6.92
C ILE A 256 -1.54 -9.41 -5.90
N PRO A 257 -1.88 -9.01 -4.66
CA PRO A 257 -0.88 -8.84 -3.62
C PRO A 257 -0.14 -10.11 -3.29
N PHE A 258 1.00 -10.00 -2.63
CA PHE A 258 1.74 -11.13 -2.12
C PHE A 258 1.88 -11.07 -0.59
N ILE A 259 1.88 -12.23 0.04
CA ILE A 259 2.17 -12.41 1.47
C ILE A 259 3.39 -13.32 1.56
N ILE A 260 4.52 -12.78 2.01
CA ILE A 260 5.69 -13.60 2.31
C ILE A 260 5.41 -14.36 3.60
N GLU A 261 5.27 -15.67 3.52
CA GLU A 261 5.10 -16.51 4.70
C GLU A 261 6.39 -16.56 5.53
N ASP A 262 6.27 -16.61 6.86
CA ASP A 262 7.43 -16.73 7.74
C ASP A 262 8.28 -17.98 7.43
N SER A 263 7.66 -19.06 7.02
CA SER A 263 8.33 -20.27 6.53
C SER A 263 9.29 -20.02 5.36
N LYS A 264 9.06 -18.95 4.59
CA LYS A 264 9.87 -18.52 3.43
C LYS A 264 10.88 -17.42 3.77
N LYS A 265 10.99 -17.01 5.03
CA LYS A 265 11.89 -15.95 5.51
C LYS A 265 13.33 -16.09 5.01
N ALA A 266 13.87 -17.31 5.01
CA ALA A 266 15.24 -17.56 4.54
C ALA A 266 15.41 -17.26 3.05
N PHE A 267 14.42 -17.61 2.20
CA PHE A 267 14.43 -17.31 0.78
C PHE A 267 14.27 -15.81 0.53
N TYR A 268 13.40 -15.16 1.27
CA TYR A 268 13.18 -13.72 1.19
C TYR A 268 14.48 -12.94 1.50
N TYR A 269 15.14 -13.23 2.61
CA TYR A 269 16.40 -12.56 2.96
C TYR A 269 17.54 -12.91 1.98
N ARG A 270 17.60 -14.14 1.47
CA ARG A 270 18.53 -14.51 0.40
C ARG A 270 18.29 -13.65 -0.83
N GLY A 271 17.05 -13.49 -1.24
CA GLY A 271 16.66 -12.68 -2.38
C GLY A 271 17.04 -11.22 -2.21
N LEU A 272 16.76 -10.62 -1.05
CA LEU A 272 17.16 -9.24 -0.73
C LEU A 272 18.69 -9.07 -0.73
N THR A 273 19.41 -9.98 -0.09
CA THR A 273 20.88 -9.91 0.02
C THR A 273 21.54 -9.98 -1.36
N ASN A 274 21.02 -10.80 -2.25
CA ASN A 274 21.60 -11.05 -3.57
C ASN A 274 20.91 -10.25 -4.71
N TRP A 275 20.06 -9.31 -4.39
CA TRP A 275 19.28 -8.55 -5.39
C TRP A 275 20.10 -7.97 -6.52
N ARG A 276 21.32 -7.49 -6.24
CA ARG A 276 22.20 -6.90 -7.23
C ARG A 276 22.82 -7.92 -8.21
N GLN A 277 22.92 -9.19 -7.80
CA GLN A 277 23.52 -10.29 -8.56
C GLN A 277 22.44 -11.13 -9.25
N GLU A 278 21.37 -11.48 -8.51
CA GLU A 278 20.34 -12.41 -8.96
C GLU A 278 18.96 -11.95 -8.46
N LYS A 279 18.29 -11.17 -9.30
CA LYS A 279 16.96 -10.61 -8.98
C LYS A 279 15.87 -11.69 -8.91
N GLY A 280 16.02 -12.77 -9.68
CA GLY A 280 15.03 -13.84 -9.79
C GLY A 280 14.67 -14.42 -8.43
N TRP A 281 15.60 -14.58 -7.52
CA TRP A 281 15.34 -15.19 -6.21
C TRP A 281 14.30 -14.42 -5.37
N LEU A 282 14.37 -13.08 -5.37
CA LEU A 282 13.37 -12.28 -4.67
C LEU A 282 12.04 -12.25 -5.42
N ILE A 283 12.10 -12.12 -6.75
CA ILE A 283 10.91 -12.14 -7.62
C ILE A 283 10.16 -13.46 -7.41
N ASP A 284 10.83 -14.60 -7.51
CA ASP A 284 10.21 -15.92 -7.32
C ASP A 284 9.59 -16.07 -5.93
N THR A 285 10.26 -15.56 -4.88
CA THR A 285 9.70 -15.57 -3.52
C THR A 285 8.45 -14.71 -3.41
N CYS A 286 8.39 -13.55 -4.08
CA CYS A 286 7.21 -12.71 -4.09
C CYS A 286 6.07 -13.32 -4.94
N LEU A 287 6.38 -14.01 -6.04
CA LEU A 287 5.40 -14.75 -6.84
C LEU A 287 4.80 -15.93 -6.05
N ASP A 288 5.62 -16.68 -5.30
CA ASP A 288 5.14 -17.69 -4.35
C ASP A 288 4.21 -17.07 -3.29
N GLY A 289 4.54 -15.87 -2.82
CA GLY A 289 3.68 -15.08 -1.93
C GLY A 289 2.36 -14.63 -2.58
N GLN A 290 2.31 -14.41 -3.90
CA GLN A 290 1.04 -14.19 -4.62
C GLN A 290 0.18 -15.46 -4.62
N ASP A 291 0.79 -16.63 -4.74
CA ASP A 291 0.05 -17.91 -4.69
C ASP A 291 -0.57 -18.14 -3.30
N THR A 292 0.09 -17.66 -2.24
CA THR A 292 -0.49 -17.61 -0.89
C THR A 292 -1.74 -16.72 -0.87
N PHE A 293 -1.70 -15.51 -1.45
CA PHE A 293 -2.87 -14.63 -1.52
C PHE A 293 -3.99 -15.21 -2.40
N LYS A 294 -3.65 -15.80 -3.54
CA LYS A 294 -4.61 -16.54 -4.38
C LYS A 294 -5.26 -17.71 -3.64
N GLY A 295 -4.52 -18.35 -2.72
CA GLY A 295 -5.07 -19.37 -1.81
C GLY A 295 -6.21 -18.82 -0.96
N ILE A 296 -6.07 -17.59 -0.44
CA ILE A 296 -7.14 -16.91 0.30
C ILE A 296 -8.35 -16.61 -0.61
N LEU A 297 -8.11 -16.10 -1.82
CA LEU A 297 -9.17 -15.85 -2.78
C LEU A 297 -9.96 -17.11 -3.11
N ARG A 298 -9.26 -18.24 -3.38
CA ARG A 298 -9.90 -19.54 -3.65
C ARG A 298 -10.70 -20.08 -2.45
N MET A 299 -10.17 -19.94 -1.24
CA MET A 299 -10.87 -20.35 -0.01
C MET A 299 -12.20 -19.60 0.17
N LEU A 300 -12.28 -18.38 -0.32
CA LEU A 300 -13.44 -17.48 -0.19
C LEU A 300 -14.30 -17.43 -1.46
N ASP A 301 -14.05 -18.30 -2.45
CA ASP A 301 -14.73 -18.32 -3.75
C ASP A 301 -14.68 -16.95 -4.49
N ILE A 302 -13.60 -16.19 -4.31
CA ILE A 302 -13.37 -14.90 -4.96
C ILE A 302 -12.54 -15.12 -6.22
N PRO A 303 -13.01 -14.77 -7.44
CA PRO A 303 -12.23 -14.91 -8.66
C PRO A 303 -11.03 -13.96 -8.65
N GLU A 304 -9.89 -14.40 -9.21
CA GLU A 304 -8.67 -13.60 -9.32
C GLU A 304 -8.86 -12.36 -10.22
N THR A 305 -9.73 -12.48 -11.21
CA THR A 305 -10.15 -11.39 -12.11
C THR A 305 -11.67 -11.31 -12.13
N LYS A 306 -12.23 -10.12 -12.31
CA LYS A 306 -13.67 -9.96 -12.50
C LYS A 306 -14.09 -10.62 -13.81
N GLN A 307 -15.02 -11.57 -13.73
CA GLN A 307 -15.64 -12.21 -14.90
C GLN A 307 -16.53 -11.21 -15.66
#